data_139072d978d108de364d71582e1f8b8a
#
_entry.id   139072d978d108de364d71582e1f8b8a
#
_cell.length_a   1.000
_cell.length_b   1.000
_cell.length_c   1.000
_cell.angle_alpha   90.00
_cell.angle_beta   90.00
_cell.angle_gamma   90.00
#
_symmetry.space_group_name_H-M   'P 1'
#
loop_
_entity.id
_entity.type
_entity.pdbx_description
1 polymer ?
#
loop_
_entity_poly.entity_id
_entity_poly.type
_entity_poly.pdbx_seq_one_letter_code
_entity_poly.pdbx_strand_id
1 'polypeptide(L)'
;MSNTTRLWTAIGLTLLGAVGSAVAQVSPAKAVTTSSGVYTSGQASRGEQTYMNVCVACHPPGTYAAPAFRDKWNGVPLSQLFGLISQTMPKQEPASLTPDEYAEVLAYLLKINGAPPGKTELPADASALKRIRISMQAKARTGAD
;
A
#
# COMPACT_ATOMS: atom_id res chain seq x y z
N MET A 1 85.32 40.08 3.69
CA MET A 1 84.30 40.78 2.94
C MET A 1 83.40 39.68 2.41
N SER A 2 82.32 39.36 3.16
CA SER A 2 81.48 38.19 2.93
C SER A 2 80.14 38.62 2.38
N ASN A 3 79.80 38.12 1.24
CA ASN A 3 78.49 38.35 0.62
C ASN A 3 77.66 37.11 0.80
N THR A 4 76.68 37.18 1.71
CA THR A 4 75.72 36.11 1.98
C THR A 4 74.47 36.32 1.15
N THR A 5 74.34 35.51 0.13
CA THR A 5 73.14 35.45 -0.70
C THR A 5 72.09 34.62 -0.02
N ARG A 6 70.93 35.25 0.35
CA ARG A 6 69.77 34.53 0.91
C ARG A 6 68.89 34.00 -0.20
N LEU A 7 68.77 32.66 -0.29
CA LEU A 7 67.77 31.96 -1.11
C LEU A 7 66.41 31.96 -0.38
N TRP A 8 65.47 32.53 -1.03
CA TRP A 8 64.02 32.41 -0.62
C TRP A 8 63.42 31.22 -1.28
N THR A 9 63.13 30.17 -0.51
CA THR A 9 62.35 29.04 -0.97
C THR A 9 60.87 29.38 -0.79
N ALA A 10 60.16 29.54 -1.92
CA ALA A 10 58.74 29.72 -1.96
C ALA A 10 58.08 28.33 -1.76
N ILE A 11 57.39 28.14 -0.64
CA ILE A 11 56.57 26.97 -0.37
C ILE A 11 55.20 27.20 -1.05
N GLY A 12 54.97 26.52 -2.17
CA GLY A 12 53.68 26.50 -2.83
C GLY A 12 52.70 25.60 -2.07
N LEU A 13 51.71 26.21 -1.43
CA LEU A 13 50.61 25.51 -0.78
C LEU A 13 49.55 25.14 -1.82
N THR A 14 49.54 23.88 -2.30
CA THR A 14 48.52 23.35 -3.16
C THR A 14 47.29 22.98 -2.33
N LEU A 15 46.24 23.79 -2.41
CA LEU A 15 44.90 23.45 -1.90
C LEU A 15 44.25 22.42 -2.81
N LEU A 16 44.25 21.12 -2.39
CA LEU A 16 43.37 20.10 -2.99
C LEU A 16 41.95 20.39 -2.52
N GLY A 17 41.12 20.93 -3.41
CA GLY A 17 39.69 21.05 -3.21
C GLY A 17 39.04 19.67 -3.26
N ALA A 18 38.59 19.14 -2.13
CA ALA A 18 37.77 17.95 -2.05
C ALA A 18 36.36 18.29 -2.59
N VAL A 19 36.09 17.95 -3.83
CA VAL A 19 34.70 17.92 -4.39
C VAL A 19 33.96 16.76 -3.73
N GLY A 20 33.32 17.04 -2.61
CA GLY A 20 32.40 16.09 -1.98
C GLY A 20 31.17 15.90 -2.85
N SER A 21 31.08 14.77 -3.54
CA SER A 21 29.87 14.36 -4.23
C SER A 21 28.77 14.11 -3.20
N ALA A 22 27.82 15.05 -3.09
CA ALA A 22 26.61 14.86 -2.30
C ALA A 22 25.76 13.79 -2.97
N VAL A 23 25.86 12.55 -2.49
CA VAL A 23 24.93 11.48 -2.87
C VAL A 23 23.61 11.82 -2.22
N ALA A 24 22.64 12.29 -3.01
CA ALA A 24 21.28 12.48 -2.55
C ALA A 24 20.74 11.14 -2.09
N GLN A 25 20.57 10.96 -0.78
CA GLN A 25 19.92 9.77 -0.23
C GLN A 25 18.45 9.82 -0.61
N VAL A 26 18.08 9.03 -1.60
CA VAL A 26 16.66 8.78 -1.93
C VAL A 26 16.10 7.96 -0.78
N SER A 27 15.43 8.62 0.16
CA SER A 27 14.65 7.90 1.18
C SER A 27 13.63 7.02 0.49
N PRO A 28 13.56 5.71 0.80
CA PRO A 28 12.55 4.85 0.22
C PRO A 28 11.17 5.41 0.54
N ALA A 29 10.38 5.71 -0.48
CA ALA A 29 9.02 6.17 -0.31
C ALA A 29 8.27 5.16 0.58
N LYS A 30 7.68 5.65 1.68
CA LYS A 30 6.94 4.80 2.62
C LYS A 30 5.87 4.02 1.85
N ALA A 31 5.93 2.70 1.90
CA ALA A 31 4.98 1.85 1.21
C ALA A 31 3.55 2.19 1.66
N VAL A 32 2.65 2.44 0.71
CA VAL A 32 1.24 2.68 0.98
C VAL A 32 0.62 1.37 1.47
N THR A 33 -0.11 1.43 2.57
CA THR A 33 -0.81 0.25 3.12
C THR A 33 -2.31 0.54 3.24
N THR A 34 -3.11 -0.51 3.33
CA THR A 34 -4.57 -0.34 3.50
C THR A 34 -4.95 0.33 4.83
N SER A 35 -4.05 0.38 5.81
CA SER A 35 -4.25 1.13 7.05
C SER A 35 -4.14 2.66 6.90
N SER A 36 -3.70 3.16 5.74
CA SER A 36 -3.62 4.61 5.46
C SER A 36 -4.89 5.20 4.81
N GLY A 37 -5.98 4.43 4.71
CA GLY A 37 -7.23 4.91 4.14
C GLY A 37 -7.20 4.99 2.61
N VAL A 38 -7.22 3.84 1.95
CA VAL A 38 -7.08 3.70 0.49
C VAL A 38 -8.41 3.53 -0.25
N TYR A 39 -9.53 3.61 0.44
CA TYR A 39 -10.89 3.51 -0.12
C TYR A 39 -11.81 4.51 0.58
N THR A 40 -12.96 4.85 0.00
CA THR A 40 -13.97 5.71 0.63
C THR A 40 -15.06 4.89 1.32
N SER A 41 -15.71 5.48 2.35
CA SER A 41 -16.88 4.84 2.99
C SER A 41 -18.00 4.56 1.98
N GLY A 42 -18.21 5.47 1.02
CA GLY A 42 -19.21 5.29 -0.04
C GLY A 42 -18.89 4.09 -0.93
N GLN A 43 -17.63 3.96 -1.34
CA GLN A 43 -17.19 2.81 -2.12
C GLN A 43 -17.39 1.48 -1.36
N ALA A 44 -17.01 1.44 -0.09
CA ALA A 44 -17.23 0.24 0.72
C ALA A 44 -18.71 -0.09 0.93
N SER A 45 -19.60 0.91 0.95
CA SER A 45 -21.05 0.67 1.05
C SER A 45 -21.64 0.11 -0.25
N ARG A 46 -21.18 0.57 -1.42
CA ARG A 46 -21.55 -0.04 -2.71
C ARG A 46 -21.04 -1.48 -2.79
N GLY A 47 -19.80 -1.71 -2.38
CA GLY A 47 -19.22 -3.05 -2.32
C GLY A 47 -19.94 -4.00 -1.37
N GLU A 48 -20.49 -3.48 -0.26
CA GLU A 48 -21.35 -4.25 0.64
C GLU A 48 -22.64 -4.70 -0.05
N GLN A 49 -23.28 -3.82 -0.83
CA GLN A 49 -24.47 -4.14 -1.60
C GLN A 49 -24.17 -5.22 -2.65
N THR A 50 -23.11 -5.06 -3.43
CA THR A 50 -22.68 -6.07 -4.41
C THR A 50 -22.37 -7.40 -3.73
N TYR A 51 -21.65 -7.36 -2.60
CA TYR A 51 -21.34 -8.57 -1.83
C TYR A 51 -22.57 -9.31 -1.34
N MET A 52 -23.55 -8.59 -0.79
CA MET A 52 -24.80 -9.17 -0.30
C MET A 52 -25.69 -9.74 -1.42
N ASN A 53 -25.61 -9.17 -2.62
CA ASN A 53 -26.39 -9.64 -3.76
C ASN A 53 -25.76 -10.86 -4.46
N VAL A 54 -24.42 -10.91 -4.53
CA VAL A 54 -23.70 -11.84 -5.41
C VAL A 54 -22.87 -12.86 -4.64
N CYS A 55 -22.32 -12.51 -3.49
CA CYS A 55 -21.28 -13.30 -2.83
C CYS A 55 -21.78 -14.03 -1.57
N VAL A 56 -22.72 -13.44 -0.82
CA VAL A 56 -23.10 -13.87 0.53
C VAL A 56 -23.63 -15.29 0.60
N ALA A 57 -24.28 -15.74 -0.45
CA ALA A 57 -24.88 -17.09 -0.50
C ALA A 57 -23.84 -18.21 -0.30
N CYS A 58 -22.61 -18.00 -0.78
CA CYS A 58 -21.51 -18.95 -0.63
C CYS A 58 -20.43 -18.45 0.38
N HIS A 59 -20.40 -17.17 0.64
CA HIS A 59 -19.35 -16.50 1.40
C HIS A 59 -19.90 -15.64 2.55
N PRO A 60 -20.28 -16.23 3.70
CA PRO A 60 -20.70 -15.43 4.86
C PRO A 60 -19.60 -14.42 5.25
N PRO A 61 -19.93 -13.14 5.52
CA PRO A 61 -18.94 -12.11 5.81
C PRO A 61 -17.98 -12.44 6.97
N GLY A 62 -18.46 -13.20 7.97
CA GLY A 62 -17.65 -13.65 9.10
C GLY A 62 -16.44 -14.49 8.70
N THR A 63 -16.51 -15.22 7.58
CA THR A 63 -15.38 -15.99 7.05
C THR A 63 -14.20 -15.09 6.69
N TYR A 64 -14.49 -13.93 6.10
CA TYR A 64 -13.47 -12.99 5.64
C TYR A 64 -13.12 -11.91 6.67
N ALA A 65 -13.83 -11.85 7.79
CA ALA A 65 -13.47 -11.05 8.96
C ALA A 65 -12.67 -11.84 10.01
N ALA A 66 -12.40 -13.12 9.73
CA ALA A 66 -11.68 -14.02 10.64
C ALA A 66 -10.15 -13.78 10.65
N PRO A 67 -9.44 -14.16 11.73
CA PRO A 67 -7.98 -14.05 11.80
C PRO A 67 -7.27 -14.73 10.63
N ALA A 68 -7.69 -15.93 10.25
CA ALA A 68 -7.08 -16.70 9.16
C ALA A 68 -7.05 -15.94 7.81
N PHE A 69 -8.08 -15.13 7.52
CA PHE A 69 -8.09 -14.30 6.32
C PHE A 69 -7.04 -13.19 6.40
N ARG A 70 -6.94 -12.52 7.54
CA ARG A 70 -5.92 -11.47 7.76
C ARG A 70 -4.51 -12.05 7.72
N ASP A 71 -4.28 -13.19 8.35
CA ASP A 71 -2.96 -13.85 8.38
C ASP A 71 -2.50 -14.24 6.97
N LYS A 72 -3.44 -14.71 6.13
CA LYS A 72 -3.14 -15.05 4.74
C LYS A 72 -2.79 -13.82 3.88
N TRP A 73 -3.44 -12.68 4.11
CA TRP A 73 -3.37 -11.55 3.19
C TRP A 73 -2.53 -10.38 3.68
N ASN A 74 -2.23 -10.26 4.98
CA ASN A 74 -1.38 -9.19 5.49
C ASN A 74 0.02 -9.23 4.86
N GLY A 75 0.51 -8.05 4.44
CA GLY A 75 1.80 -7.90 3.75
C GLY A 75 1.75 -8.18 2.25
N VAL A 76 0.68 -8.80 1.73
CA VAL A 76 0.52 -9.12 0.31
C VAL A 76 0.11 -7.87 -0.47
N PRO A 77 0.56 -7.69 -1.74
CA PRO A 77 0.03 -6.63 -2.60
C PRO A 77 -1.47 -6.79 -2.83
N LEU A 78 -2.22 -5.67 -2.72
CA LEU A 78 -3.67 -5.68 -2.86
C LEU A 78 -4.13 -6.18 -4.25
N SER A 79 -3.29 -5.99 -5.28
CA SER A 79 -3.53 -6.53 -6.62
C SER A 79 -3.66 -8.06 -6.67
N GLN A 80 -3.05 -8.80 -5.75
CA GLN A 80 -3.18 -10.26 -5.73
C GLN A 80 -4.56 -10.69 -5.25
N LEU A 81 -5.10 -10.03 -4.22
CA LEU A 81 -6.46 -10.29 -3.76
C LEU A 81 -7.49 -9.84 -4.82
N PHE A 82 -7.28 -8.66 -5.41
CA PHE A 82 -8.09 -8.16 -6.53
C PHE A 82 -8.11 -9.16 -7.69
N GLY A 83 -6.94 -9.61 -8.14
CA GLY A 83 -6.80 -10.57 -9.24
C GLY A 83 -7.48 -11.91 -8.91
N LEU A 84 -7.34 -12.41 -7.68
CA LEU A 84 -8.01 -13.64 -7.28
C LEU A 84 -9.53 -13.49 -7.41
N ILE A 85 -10.13 -12.46 -6.81
CA ILE A 85 -11.59 -12.32 -6.83
C ILE A 85 -12.13 -12.00 -8.23
N SER A 86 -11.45 -11.12 -8.99
CA SER A 86 -11.93 -10.72 -10.32
C SER A 86 -11.80 -11.81 -11.39
N GLN A 87 -10.87 -12.75 -11.21
CA GLN A 87 -10.66 -13.82 -12.19
C GLN A 87 -11.40 -15.13 -11.85
N THR A 88 -11.76 -15.32 -10.58
CA THR A 88 -12.32 -16.61 -10.13
C THR A 88 -13.72 -16.52 -9.52
N MET A 89 -14.23 -15.33 -9.29
CA MET A 89 -15.52 -15.08 -8.64
C MET A 89 -16.41 -14.15 -9.49
N PRO A 90 -17.73 -14.32 -9.42
CA PRO A 90 -18.49 -15.42 -8.82
C PRO A 90 -18.16 -16.76 -9.47
N LYS A 91 -18.14 -17.85 -8.68
CA LYS A 91 -17.67 -19.15 -9.20
C LYS A 91 -18.48 -19.68 -10.41
N GLN A 92 -19.77 -19.36 -10.46
CA GLN A 92 -20.66 -19.74 -11.55
C GLN A 92 -20.43 -18.91 -12.83
N GLU A 93 -19.96 -17.67 -12.67
CA GLU A 93 -19.72 -16.72 -13.74
C GLU A 93 -18.47 -15.88 -13.42
N PRO A 94 -17.25 -16.45 -13.52
CA PRO A 94 -16.01 -15.71 -13.27
C PRO A 94 -15.91 -14.48 -14.17
N ALA A 95 -15.40 -13.39 -13.60
CA ALA A 95 -15.23 -12.11 -14.28
C ALA A 95 -16.54 -11.43 -14.77
N SER A 96 -17.69 -11.76 -14.19
CA SER A 96 -18.99 -11.17 -14.58
C SER A 96 -19.27 -9.78 -14.03
N LEU A 97 -18.56 -9.36 -12.97
CA LEU A 97 -18.66 -8.00 -12.44
C LEU A 97 -17.70 -7.08 -13.19
N THR A 98 -18.03 -5.79 -13.20
CA THR A 98 -17.10 -4.76 -13.71
C THR A 98 -15.86 -4.64 -12.82
N PRO A 99 -14.73 -4.13 -13.33
CA PRO A 99 -13.55 -3.87 -12.51
C PRO A 99 -13.83 -2.98 -11.30
N ASP A 100 -14.70 -1.97 -11.44
CA ASP A 100 -15.09 -1.07 -10.35
C ASP A 100 -15.89 -1.81 -9.27
N GLU A 101 -16.84 -2.68 -9.64
CA GLU A 101 -17.57 -3.49 -8.68
C GLU A 101 -16.66 -4.44 -7.89
N TYR A 102 -15.64 -5.01 -8.53
CA TYR A 102 -14.62 -5.79 -7.81
C TYR A 102 -13.79 -4.93 -6.84
N ALA A 103 -13.44 -3.70 -7.23
CA ALA A 103 -12.74 -2.78 -6.34
C ALA A 103 -13.63 -2.34 -5.16
N GLU A 104 -14.93 -2.17 -5.37
CA GLU A 104 -15.93 -1.90 -4.34
C GLU A 104 -16.07 -3.05 -3.35
N VAL A 105 -16.19 -4.29 -3.85
CA VAL A 105 -16.20 -5.50 -3.00
C VAL A 105 -14.90 -5.59 -2.20
N LEU A 106 -13.75 -5.28 -2.81
CA LEU A 106 -12.47 -5.26 -2.11
C LEU A 106 -12.45 -4.20 -1.00
N ALA A 107 -13.00 -3.00 -1.24
CA ALA A 107 -13.15 -1.95 -0.22
C ALA A 107 -14.03 -2.41 0.95
N TYR A 108 -15.10 -3.14 0.68
CA TYR A 108 -15.92 -3.76 1.72
C TYR A 108 -15.15 -4.79 2.54
N LEU A 109 -14.39 -5.68 1.90
CA LEU A 109 -13.54 -6.66 2.60
C LEU A 109 -12.51 -5.97 3.50
N LEU A 110 -11.92 -4.87 3.06
CA LEU A 110 -11.00 -4.06 3.87
C LEU A 110 -11.73 -3.44 5.07
N LYS A 111 -12.95 -2.88 4.87
CA LYS A 111 -13.80 -2.29 5.93
C LYS A 111 -14.10 -3.31 7.05
N ILE A 112 -14.54 -4.51 6.70
CA ILE A 112 -14.89 -5.54 7.71
C ILE A 112 -13.66 -6.09 8.44
N ASN A 113 -12.48 -5.88 7.89
CA ASN A 113 -11.20 -6.23 8.52
C ASN A 113 -10.49 -5.02 9.20
N GLY A 114 -11.22 -3.96 9.49
CA GLY A 114 -10.75 -2.86 10.31
C GLY A 114 -9.81 -1.86 9.61
N ALA A 115 -9.63 -1.94 8.30
CA ALA A 115 -8.92 -0.90 7.58
C ALA A 115 -9.76 0.40 7.58
N PRO A 116 -9.18 1.58 7.89
CA PRO A 116 -9.93 2.82 7.92
C PRO A 116 -10.26 3.31 6.50
N PRO A 117 -11.40 4.00 6.31
CA PRO A 117 -11.68 4.70 5.07
C PRO A 117 -10.78 5.93 4.92
N GLY A 118 -10.54 6.34 3.69
CA GLY A 118 -9.84 7.56 3.30
C GLY A 118 -10.71 8.49 2.47
N LYS A 119 -10.07 9.37 1.71
CA LYS A 119 -10.72 10.39 0.89
C LYS A 119 -10.80 10.04 -0.60
N THR A 120 -10.06 9.03 -1.03
CA THR A 120 -9.95 8.61 -2.43
C THR A 120 -10.45 7.19 -2.57
N GLU A 121 -11.16 6.91 -3.64
CA GLU A 121 -11.62 5.56 -3.95
C GLU A 121 -10.45 4.65 -4.33
N LEU A 122 -10.58 3.39 -4.00
CA LEU A 122 -9.66 2.35 -4.41
C LEU A 122 -9.76 2.17 -5.93
N PRO A 123 -8.65 2.29 -6.67
CA PRO A 123 -8.70 2.13 -8.11
C PRO A 123 -8.98 0.68 -8.51
N ALA A 124 -9.64 0.49 -9.67
CA ALA A 124 -9.88 -0.81 -10.27
C ALA A 124 -8.72 -1.26 -11.21
N ASP A 125 -7.54 -0.69 -11.00
CA ASP A 125 -6.34 -0.94 -11.81
C ASP A 125 -5.30 -1.76 -11.04
N ALA A 126 -4.96 -2.93 -11.57
CA ALA A 126 -4.04 -3.87 -10.93
C ALA A 126 -2.63 -3.29 -10.72
N SER A 127 -2.16 -2.38 -11.58
CA SER A 127 -0.84 -1.76 -11.45
C SER A 127 -0.79 -0.74 -10.31
N ALA A 128 -1.89 0.00 -10.11
CA ALA A 128 -2.06 0.88 -8.96
C ALA A 128 -2.17 0.07 -7.65
N LEU A 129 -2.98 -0.98 -7.66
CA LEU A 129 -3.18 -1.87 -6.50
C LEU A 129 -1.90 -2.63 -6.10
N LYS A 130 -0.99 -2.89 -7.03
CA LYS A 130 0.29 -3.55 -6.75
C LYS A 130 1.17 -2.75 -5.78
N ARG A 131 1.02 -1.43 -5.74
CA ARG A 131 1.77 -0.53 -4.86
C ARG A 131 1.21 -0.44 -3.44
N ILE A 132 0.02 -0.98 -3.21
CA ILE A 132 -0.67 -0.97 -1.93
C ILE A 132 -0.46 -2.32 -1.23
N ARG A 133 0.08 -2.32 -0.01
CA ARG A 133 0.21 -3.52 0.82
C ARG A 133 -1.01 -3.67 1.72
N ILE A 134 -1.52 -4.88 1.82
CA ILE A 134 -2.60 -5.19 2.74
C ILE A 134 -2.06 -5.10 4.18
N SER A 135 -2.76 -4.33 5.02
CA SER A 135 -2.53 -4.23 6.45
C SER A 135 -3.90 -4.14 7.12
N MET A 136 -4.36 -5.26 7.63
CA MET A 136 -5.66 -5.44 8.28
C MET A 136 -5.44 -5.76 9.75
N GLN A 137 -6.28 -5.20 10.61
CA GLN A 137 -6.27 -5.46 12.04
C GLN A 137 -7.64 -5.99 12.47
N ALA A 138 -7.68 -6.78 13.54
CA ALA A 138 -8.96 -7.09 14.15
C ALA A 138 -9.66 -5.76 14.52
N LYS A 139 -10.92 -5.61 14.14
CA LYS A 139 -11.71 -4.47 14.60
C LYS A 139 -11.66 -4.46 16.13
N ALA A 140 -11.19 -3.35 16.71
CA ALA A 140 -11.21 -3.20 18.15
C ALA A 140 -12.65 -3.47 18.63
N ARG A 141 -12.81 -4.41 19.57
CA ARG A 141 -14.08 -4.60 20.25
C ARG A 141 -14.27 -3.35 21.09
N THR A 142 -15.05 -2.40 20.60
CA THR A 142 -15.58 -1.35 21.45
C THR A 142 -16.36 -2.07 22.52
N GLY A 143 -15.82 -2.08 23.74
CA GLY A 143 -16.49 -2.67 24.90
C GLY A 143 -17.88 -2.08 24.97
N ALA A 144 -18.89 -2.92 24.91
CA ALA A 144 -20.19 -2.60 25.41
C ALA A 144 -20.12 -2.81 26.93
N ASP A 145 -20.03 -1.72 27.67
CA ASP A 145 -20.47 -1.68 29.06
C ASP A 145 -21.99 -1.71 29.11
#